data_1b3f116c4af5c58ffe11d89cb57b4d44
#
_entry.id   1b3f116c4af5c58ffe11d89cb57b4d44
#
_cell.length_a   1.000
_cell.length_b   1.000
_cell.length_c   1.000
_cell.angle_alpha   90.00
_cell.angle_beta   90.00
_cell.angle_gamma   90.00
#
_symmetry.space_group_name_H-M   'P 1'
#
loop_
_entity.id
_entity.type
_entity.pdbx_description
1 polymer ?
#
loop_
_entity_poly.entity_id
_entity_poly.type
_entity_poly.pdbx_seq_one_letter_code
_entity_poly.pdbx_strand_id
1 'polypeptide(L)'
;TKDKAPETLRTTALRAIEDTAFYPPSGKARLRDMIAGRPDWVISRQRAWGVPIAFFLHKETDELHPRTMEILDQAADIIDQGGIEAWSRVTPEEILGDEDARHYRKFNDILEVWFDSGSTFDHVLCGTHPNEHHTSGPEADMYLEGHDQHRGWFHSSLLLASAIRGRAPYRSLLTHGFTVDAQGRKMS
;
A
#
# COMPACT_ATOMS: atom_id res chain seq x y z
N THR A 1 20.00 -8.14 -29.21
CA THR A 1 19.02 -7.73 -28.17
C THR A 1 19.64 -8.01 -26.81
N LYS A 2 20.07 -6.96 -26.08
CA LYS A 2 20.52 -7.10 -24.69
C LYS A 2 19.31 -7.56 -23.88
N ASP A 3 19.39 -8.72 -23.28
CA ASP A 3 18.41 -9.20 -22.31
C ASP A 3 18.25 -8.16 -21.21
N LYS A 4 17.12 -7.43 -21.23
CA LYS A 4 16.77 -6.57 -20.10
C LYS A 4 16.50 -7.48 -18.91
N ALA A 5 17.21 -7.24 -17.79
CA ALA A 5 16.86 -7.86 -16.53
C ALA A 5 15.35 -7.68 -16.26
N PRO A 6 14.68 -8.70 -15.69
CA PRO A 6 13.24 -8.60 -15.44
C PRO A 6 12.93 -7.36 -14.60
N GLU A 7 11.89 -6.64 -14.98
CA GLU A 7 11.45 -5.44 -14.27
C GLU A 7 10.92 -5.87 -12.88
N THR A 8 11.60 -5.41 -11.84
CA THR A 8 11.22 -5.68 -10.45
C THR A 8 10.50 -4.46 -9.87
N LEU A 9 9.73 -4.65 -8.79
CA LEU A 9 9.12 -3.53 -8.06
C LEU A 9 10.16 -2.44 -7.72
N ARG A 10 11.36 -2.84 -7.31
CA ARG A 10 12.46 -1.91 -6.99
C ARG A 10 12.90 -1.10 -8.20
N THR A 11 13.12 -1.74 -9.35
CA THR A 11 13.53 -1.03 -10.56
C THR A 11 12.44 -0.10 -11.08
N THR A 12 11.18 -0.49 -10.96
CA THR A 12 10.03 0.35 -11.29
C THR A 12 9.96 1.57 -10.37
N ALA A 13 10.08 1.39 -9.05
CA ALA A 13 10.07 2.49 -8.10
C ALA A 13 11.25 3.46 -8.29
N LEU A 14 12.45 2.94 -8.56
CA LEU A 14 13.62 3.78 -8.85
C LEU A 14 13.44 4.61 -10.13
N ARG A 15 12.85 4.04 -11.18
CA ARG A 15 12.50 4.77 -12.39
C ARG A 15 11.45 5.85 -12.09
N ALA A 16 10.41 5.53 -11.33
CA ALA A 16 9.36 6.48 -10.95
C ALA A 16 9.91 7.68 -10.17
N ILE A 17 10.96 7.50 -9.35
CA ILE A 17 11.66 8.60 -8.67
C ILE A 17 12.32 9.53 -9.69
N GLU A 18 12.91 9.00 -10.80
CA GLU A 18 13.53 9.85 -11.81
C GLU A 18 12.52 10.78 -12.49
N ASP A 19 11.27 10.33 -12.65
CA ASP A 19 10.17 11.07 -13.29
C ASP A 19 9.46 12.03 -12.32
N THR A 20 9.81 12.03 -11.03
CA THR A 20 9.20 12.85 -9.99
C THR A 20 10.01 14.14 -9.75
N ALA A 21 9.33 15.28 -9.63
CA ALA A 21 9.94 16.53 -9.20
C ALA A 21 10.05 16.61 -7.67
N PHE A 22 11.18 17.11 -7.16
CA PHE A 22 11.44 17.21 -5.70
C PHE A 22 11.73 18.64 -5.27
N TYR A 23 11.08 19.06 -4.19
CA TYR A 23 11.27 20.36 -3.55
C TYR A 23 11.50 20.17 -2.03
N PRO A 24 12.75 20.33 -1.53
CA PRO A 24 13.98 20.64 -2.26
C PRO A 24 14.50 19.44 -3.09
N PRO A 25 15.35 19.68 -4.10
CA PRO A 25 15.90 18.62 -4.96
C PRO A 25 16.67 17.51 -4.22
N SER A 26 17.23 17.81 -3.05
CA SER A 26 17.93 16.84 -2.20
C SER A 26 17.06 15.67 -1.73
N GLY A 27 15.74 15.85 -1.69
CA GLY A 27 14.77 14.79 -1.36
C GLY A 27 14.83 13.60 -2.32
N LYS A 28 15.20 13.84 -3.59
CA LYS A 28 15.33 12.80 -4.61
C LYS A 28 16.39 11.75 -4.24
N ALA A 29 17.59 12.19 -3.93
CA ALA A 29 18.67 11.29 -3.54
C ALA A 29 18.29 10.49 -2.28
N ARG A 30 17.69 11.16 -1.30
CA ARG A 30 17.25 10.53 -0.05
C ARG A 30 16.24 9.41 -0.29
N LEU A 31 15.17 9.66 -1.05
CA LEU A 31 14.15 8.63 -1.34
C LEU A 31 14.74 7.50 -2.17
N ARG A 32 15.56 7.83 -3.17
CA ARG A 32 16.25 6.87 -4.03
C ARG A 32 17.11 5.88 -3.23
N ASP A 33 17.95 6.40 -2.30
CA ASP A 33 18.82 5.56 -1.49
C ASP A 33 18.02 4.64 -0.55
N MET A 34 16.91 5.13 -0.01
CA MET A 34 16.00 4.33 0.82
C MET A 34 15.36 3.19 0.03
N ILE A 35 14.96 3.41 -1.22
CA ILE A 35 14.39 2.37 -2.09
C ILE A 35 15.48 1.39 -2.55
N ALA A 36 16.63 1.88 -2.95
CA ALA A 36 17.73 1.06 -3.46
C ALA A 36 18.23 0.05 -2.42
N GLY A 37 18.38 0.50 -1.18
CA GLY A 37 18.86 -0.33 -0.06
C GLY A 37 17.78 -1.03 0.75
N ARG A 38 16.50 -0.94 0.35
CA ARG A 38 15.39 -1.48 1.14
C ARG A 38 15.39 -3.02 1.13
N PRO A 39 15.28 -3.68 2.28
CA PRO A 39 14.91 -5.11 2.34
C PRO A 39 13.43 -5.31 1.97
N ASP A 40 12.99 -6.56 1.91
CA ASP A 40 11.59 -6.88 1.69
C ASP A 40 10.67 -6.20 2.73
N TRP A 41 9.50 -5.79 2.28
CA TRP A 41 8.49 -5.20 3.15
C TRP A 41 7.48 -6.28 3.56
N VAL A 42 7.57 -6.72 4.80
CA VAL A 42 6.57 -7.61 5.39
C VAL A 42 5.33 -6.77 5.71
N ILE A 43 4.25 -7.02 4.99
CA ILE A 43 3.01 -6.23 5.09
C ILE A 43 2.00 -6.82 6.07
N SER A 44 2.20 -8.00 6.59
CA SER A 44 1.32 -8.63 7.59
C SER A 44 1.69 -8.24 9.02
N ARG A 45 0.68 -8.06 9.87
CA ARG A 45 0.84 -7.78 11.31
C ARG A 45 -0.12 -8.65 12.12
N GLN A 46 0.38 -9.14 13.25
CA GLN A 46 -0.39 -9.89 14.25
C GLN A 46 -0.92 -8.89 15.30
N ARG A 47 -2.00 -8.19 14.94
CA ARG A 47 -2.68 -7.21 15.77
C ARG A 47 -4.19 -7.48 15.77
N ALA A 48 -4.86 -7.05 16.85
CA ALA A 48 -6.30 -7.21 16.99
C ALA A 48 -7.12 -6.21 16.16
N TRP A 49 -6.52 -5.09 15.74
CA TRP A 49 -7.19 -4.04 14.99
C TRP A 49 -6.40 -3.63 13.75
N GLY A 50 -7.07 -3.52 12.64
CA GLY A 50 -6.54 -3.08 11.34
C GLY A 50 -7.32 -3.68 10.18
N VAL A 51 -6.94 -3.32 8.96
CA VAL A 51 -7.53 -3.88 7.73
C VAL A 51 -7.13 -5.35 7.60
N PRO A 52 -8.07 -6.31 7.58
CA PRO A 52 -7.74 -7.71 7.51
C PRO A 52 -7.15 -8.10 6.14
N ILE A 53 -6.21 -9.02 6.16
CA ILE A 53 -5.76 -9.71 4.95
C ILE A 53 -6.74 -10.86 4.71
N ALA A 54 -7.77 -10.61 3.90
CA ALA A 54 -8.89 -11.52 3.73
C ALA A 54 -8.56 -12.71 2.81
N PHE A 55 -7.54 -13.49 3.19
CA PHE A 55 -7.10 -14.67 2.46
C PHE A 55 -7.50 -15.97 3.15
N PHE A 56 -7.67 -16.99 2.33
CA PHE A 56 -7.71 -18.38 2.78
C PHE A 56 -6.52 -19.13 2.17
N LEU A 57 -5.77 -19.79 3.03
CA LEU A 57 -4.54 -20.51 2.66
C LEU A 57 -4.76 -22.01 2.78
N HIS A 58 -4.27 -22.76 1.81
CA HIS A 58 -4.27 -24.22 1.88
C HIS A 58 -3.45 -24.70 3.08
N LYS A 59 -4.02 -25.61 3.88
CA LYS A 59 -3.44 -26.03 5.17
C LYS A 59 -2.06 -26.69 5.07
N GLU A 60 -1.77 -27.31 3.93
CA GLU A 60 -0.51 -28.04 3.71
C GLU A 60 0.49 -27.26 2.85
N THR A 61 0.04 -26.48 1.87
CA THR A 61 0.93 -25.81 0.91
C THR A 61 1.07 -24.31 1.13
N ASP A 62 0.23 -23.72 1.97
CA ASP A 62 0.08 -22.28 2.17
C ASP A 62 -0.27 -21.48 0.88
N GLU A 63 -0.69 -22.17 -0.17
CA GLU A 63 -1.15 -21.52 -1.39
C GLU A 63 -2.50 -20.83 -1.19
N LEU A 64 -2.69 -19.71 -1.90
CA LEU A 64 -3.95 -18.97 -1.88
C LEU A 64 -5.09 -19.81 -2.47
N HIS A 65 -6.29 -19.62 -1.93
CA HIS A 65 -7.49 -20.24 -2.49
C HIS A 65 -7.71 -19.77 -3.95
N PRO A 66 -8.10 -20.67 -4.89
CA PRO A 66 -8.29 -20.28 -6.30
C PRO A 66 -9.28 -19.14 -6.51
N ARG A 67 -10.32 -19.02 -5.66
CA ARG A 67 -11.31 -17.94 -5.69
C ARG A 67 -10.92 -16.71 -4.86
N THR A 68 -9.62 -16.45 -4.62
CA THR A 68 -9.17 -15.35 -3.75
C THR A 68 -9.75 -14.00 -4.13
N MET A 69 -9.84 -13.67 -5.42
CA MET A 69 -10.40 -12.38 -5.86
C MET A 69 -11.89 -12.24 -5.49
N GLU A 70 -12.67 -13.28 -5.72
CA GLU A 70 -14.09 -13.35 -5.32
C GLU A 70 -14.29 -13.25 -3.81
N ILE A 71 -13.40 -13.88 -3.05
CA ILE A 71 -13.39 -13.83 -1.59
C ILE A 71 -13.06 -12.42 -1.08
N LEU A 72 -12.15 -11.71 -1.73
CA LEU A 72 -11.84 -10.32 -1.38
C LEU A 72 -13.05 -9.40 -1.58
N ASP A 73 -13.81 -9.57 -2.67
CA ASP A 73 -15.04 -8.82 -2.91
C ASP A 73 -16.11 -9.14 -1.83
N GLN A 74 -16.30 -10.42 -1.50
CA GLN A 74 -17.20 -10.83 -0.42
C GLN A 74 -16.77 -10.27 0.94
N ALA A 75 -15.48 -10.25 1.23
CA ALA A 75 -14.95 -9.67 2.46
C ALA A 75 -15.21 -8.16 2.54
N ALA A 76 -15.05 -7.46 1.41
CA ALA A 76 -15.36 -6.03 1.33
C ALA A 76 -16.85 -5.76 1.63
N ASP A 77 -17.77 -6.54 1.05
CA ASP A 77 -19.20 -6.42 1.30
C ASP A 77 -19.56 -6.68 2.77
N ILE A 78 -18.96 -7.70 3.38
CA ILE A 78 -19.19 -8.03 4.81
C ILE A 78 -18.68 -6.90 5.70
N ILE A 79 -17.52 -6.32 5.39
CA ILE A 79 -16.92 -5.22 6.14
C ILE A 79 -17.73 -3.93 5.97
N ASP A 80 -18.24 -3.66 4.79
CA ASP A 80 -19.08 -2.49 4.51
C ASP A 80 -20.37 -2.52 5.33
N GLN A 81 -20.98 -3.69 5.50
CA GLN A 81 -22.24 -3.87 6.22
C GLN A 81 -22.07 -3.95 7.74
N GLY A 82 -21.00 -4.55 8.24
CA GLY A 82 -20.86 -4.88 9.65
C GLY A 82 -19.52 -4.57 10.30
N GLY A 83 -18.64 -3.84 9.59
CA GLY A 83 -17.31 -3.48 10.08
C GLY A 83 -16.33 -4.66 10.09
N ILE A 84 -15.12 -4.38 10.54
CA ILE A 84 -14.03 -5.37 10.64
C ILE A 84 -14.41 -6.53 11.58
N GLU A 85 -15.21 -6.26 12.60
CA GLU A 85 -15.71 -7.27 13.55
C GLU A 85 -16.61 -8.30 12.87
N ALA A 86 -17.39 -7.91 11.87
CA ALA A 86 -18.20 -8.87 11.12
C ALA A 86 -17.29 -9.86 10.38
N TRP A 87 -16.27 -9.38 9.68
CA TRP A 87 -15.28 -10.24 9.04
C TRP A 87 -14.54 -11.13 10.04
N SER A 88 -14.19 -10.62 11.21
CA SER A 88 -13.45 -11.40 12.21
C SER A 88 -14.20 -12.67 12.69
N ARG A 89 -15.55 -12.63 12.68
CA ARG A 89 -16.42 -13.74 13.09
C ARG A 89 -16.68 -14.75 11.99
N VAL A 90 -16.43 -14.39 10.74
CA VAL A 90 -16.65 -15.28 9.59
C VAL A 90 -15.81 -16.53 9.70
N THR A 91 -16.43 -17.67 9.52
CA THR A 91 -15.76 -18.98 9.48
C THR A 91 -15.40 -19.38 8.06
N PRO A 92 -14.44 -20.30 7.86
CA PRO A 92 -14.14 -20.83 6.55
C PRO A 92 -15.35 -21.45 5.84
N GLU A 93 -16.20 -22.14 6.57
CA GLU A 93 -17.39 -22.82 6.06
C GLU A 93 -18.38 -21.85 5.44
N GLU A 94 -18.55 -20.66 6.02
CA GLU A 94 -19.47 -19.61 5.54
C GLU A 94 -19.06 -19.05 4.18
N ILE A 95 -17.76 -18.99 3.90
CA ILE A 95 -17.22 -18.43 2.64
C ILE A 95 -16.92 -19.50 1.60
N LEU A 96 -16.36 -20.62 2.04
CA LEU A 96 -15.83 -21.64 1.14
C LEU A 96 -16.79 -22.82 0.94
N GLY A 97 -17.70 -23.02 1.91
CA GLY A 97 -18.49 -24.26 2.03
C GLY A 97 -17.72 -25.37 2.75
N ASP A 98 -18.44 -26.41 3.15
CA ASP A 98 -17.91 -27.47 4.01
C ASP A 98 -16.75 -28.27 3.38
N GLU A 99 -16.72 -28.40 2.06
CA GLU A 99 -15.69 -29.17 1.37
C GLU A 99 -14.35 -28.46 1.38
N ASP A 100 -14.31 -27.23 0.86
CA ASP A 100 -13.07 -26.46 0.80
C ASP A 100 -12.57 -26.04 2.19
N ALA A 101 -13.47 -25.77 3.15
CA ALA A 101 -13.10 -25.43 4.52
C ALA A 101 -12.28 -26.52 5.23
N ARG A 102 -12.34 -27.79 4.78
CA ARG A 102 -11.50 -28.87 5.30
C ARG A 102 -10.04 -28.69 4.90
N HIS A 103 -9.78 -28.08 3.74
CA HIS A 103 -8.47 -27.96 3.13
C HIS A 103 -7.85 -26.57 3.33
N TYR A 104 -8.65 -25.56 3.60
CA TYR A 104 -8.20 -24.19 3.73
C TYR A 104 -8.40 -23.65 5.16
N ARG A 105 -7.52 -22.74 5.56
CA ARG A 105 -7.63 -21.99 6.82
C ARG A 105 -7.74 -20.49 6.52
N LYS A 106 -8.52 -19.80 7.31
CA LYS A 106 -8.58 -18.33 7.27
C LYS A 106 -7.26 -17.74 7.74
N PHE A 107 -6.75 -16.75 7.01
CA PHE A 107 -5.59 -15.96 7.43
C PHE A 107 -6.06 -14.81 8.33
N ASN A 108 -5.48 -14.67 9.52
CA ASN A 108 -6.00 -13.77 10.55
C ASN A 108 -5.13 -12.52 10.76
N ASP A 109 -4.06 -12.35 9.99
CA ASP A 109 -3.23 -11.17 10.07
C ASP A 109 -3.93 -9.96 9.44
N ILE A 110 -3.50 -8.77 9.85
CA ILE A 110 -3.94 -7.50 9.29
C ILE A 110 -2.84 -6.87 8.46
N LEU A 111 -3.21 -5.91 7.61
CA LEU A 111 -2.25 -5.10 6.87
C LEU A 111 -1.48 -4.17 7.81
N GLU A 112 -0.25 -3.92 7.45
CA GLU A 112 0.61 -2.92 8.09
C GLU A 112 0.07 -1.52 7.77
N VAL A 113 -0.02 -0.63 8.76
CA VAL A 113 -0.68 0.68 8.66
C VAL A 113 -0.13 1.58 7.54
N TRP A 114 1.14 1.43 7.17
CA TRP A 114 1.70 2.16 6.03
C TRP A 114 1.22 1.63 4.67
N PHE A 115 0.68 0.42 4.63
CA PHE A 115 -0.04 -0.07 3.46
C PHE A 115 -1.36 0.70 3.29
N ASP A 116 -2.12 0.86 4.37
CA ASP A 116 -3.38 1.58 4.36
C ASP A 116 -3.19 3.03 3.90
N SER A 117 -2.26 3.76 4.54
CA SER A 117 -1.96 5.14 4.16
C SER A 117 -1.33 5.25 2.78
N GLY A 118 -0.50 4.28 2.40
CA GLY A 118 0.14 4.24 1.09
C GLY A 118 -0.82 4.03 -0.08
N SER A 119 -1.99 3.44 0.16
CA SER A 119 -3.03 3.19 -0.86
C SER A 119 -3.99 4.35 -1.08
N THR A 120 -3.86 5.48 -0.35
CA THR A 120 -4.79 6.62 -0.44
C THR A 120 -4.93 7.20 -1.84
N PHE A 121 -3.90 7.15 -2.66
CA PHE A 121 -3.97 7.58 -4.06
C PHE A 121 -5.00 6.79 -4.86
N ASP A 122 -5.22 5.52 -4.53
CA ASP A 122 -6.16 4.65 -5.23
C ASP A 122 -7.59 4.81 -4.66
N HIS A 123 -7.80 4.52 -3.38
CA HIS A 123 -9.15 4.53 -2.81
C HIS A 123 -9.75 5.93 -2.62
N VAL A 124 -8.93 6.98 -2.50
CA VAL A 124 -9.42 8.36 -2.42
C VAL A 124 -9.47 9.02 -3.80
N LEU A 125 -8.32 9.13 -4.48
CA LEU A 125 -8.23 9.92 -5.72
C LEU A 125 -8.81 9.20 -6.95
N CYS A 126 -8.89 7.86 -6.94
CA CYS A 126 -9.60 7.11 -7.97
C CYS A 126 -10.96 6.58 -7.50
N GLY A 127 -11.21 6.54 -6.19
CA GLY A 127 -12.41 6.02 -5.57
C GLY A 127 -13.39 7.10 -5.12
N THR A 128 -13.31 7.50 -3.84
CA THR A 128 -14.31 8.39 -3.23
C THR A 128 -14.29 9.84 -3.71
N HIS A 129 -13.13 10.32 -4.20
CA HIS A 129 -12.96 11.69 -4.68
C HIS A 129 -12.20 11.71 -6.02
N PRO A 130 -12.76 11.10 -7.08
CA PRO A 130 -12.09 11.04 -8.37
C PRO A 130 -11.93 12.46 -8.94
N ASN A 131 -10.72 12.77 -9.42
CA ASN A 131 -10.48 14.02 -10.11
C ASN A 131 -10.89 13.85 -11.58
N GLU A 132 -12.05 14.39 -11.96
CA GLU A 132 -12.60 14.33 -13.32
C GLU A 132 -11.68 14.98 -14.38
N HIS A 133 -10.79 15.87 -13.96
CA HIS A 133 -9.80 16.52 -14.84
C HIS A 133 -8.50 15.72 -14.98
N HIS A 134 -8.35 14.63 -14.25
CA HIS A 134 -7.13 13.83 -14.22
C HIS A 134 -7.22 12.68 -15.22
N THR A 135 -6.89 12.96 -16.46
CA THR A 135 -7.08 12.01 -17.57
C THR A 135 -5.87 11.11 -17.83
N SER A 136 -4.69 11.44 -17.31
CA SER A 136 -3.47 10.63 -17.49
C SER A 136 -2.36 10.97 -16.51
N GLY A 137 -1.56 9.97 -16.15
CA GLY A 137 -0.37 10.14 -15.30
C GLY A 137 -0.64 9.93 -13.81
N PRO A 138 0.24 10.44 -12.92
CA PRO A 138 0.11 10.31 -11.48
C PRO A 138 -1.20 10.90 -10.94
N GLU A 139 -1.80 10.25 -9.97
CA GLU A 139 -3.12 10.58 -9.41
C GLU A 139 -3.10 11.92 -8.65
N ALA A 140 -1.97 12.27 -8.03
CA ALA A 140 -1.78 13.55 -7.35
C ALA A 140 -0.78 14.44 -8.09
N ASP A 141 -1.04 15.74 -8.13
CA ASP A 141 -0.08 16.72 -8.65
C ASP A 141 1.09 16.90 -7.67
N MET A 142 0.80 16.90 -6.37
CA MET A 142 1.81 17.10 -5.34
C MET A 142 1.44 16.37 -4.04
N TYR A 143 2.43 15.69 -3.44
CA TYR A 143 2.40 15.34 -2.03
C TYR A 143 3.23 16.35 -1.24
N LEU A 144 2.67 16.85 -0.14
CA LEU A 144 3.28 17.86 0.71
C LEU A 144 3.25 17.39 2.16
N GLU A 145 4.43 17.13 2.74
CA GLU A 145 4.60 16.69 4.13
C GLU A 145 5.99 16.99 4.67
N GLY A 146 6.23 16.64 5.92
CA GLY A 146 7.53 16.72 6.55
C GLY A 146 8.56 15.80 5.88
N HIS A 147 9.83 16.19 5.98
CA HIS A 147 10.94 15.42 5.38
C HIS A 147 11.12 14.00 5.96
N ASP A 148 10.51 13.69 7.10
CA ASP A 148 10.46 12.35 7.69
C ASP A 148 9.62 11.37 6.85
N GLN A 149 8.69 11.87 6.03
CA GLN A 149 7.83 11.06 5.18
C GLN A 149 8.54 10.41 3.98
N HIS A 150 9.79 10.73 3.72
CA HIS A 150 10.61 9.92 2.81
C HIS A 150 10.75 8.46 3.29
N ARG A 151 10.61 8.21 4.58
CA ARG A 151 10.56 6.85 5.16
C ARG A 151 9.15 6.42 5.57
N GLY A 152 8.15 7.22 5.35
CA GLY A 152 6.75 6.96 5.68
C GLY A 152 5.86 6.96 4.46
N TRP A 153 4.93 7.91 4.39
CA TRP A 153 3.88 7.98 3.39
C TRP A 153 4.39 8.09 1.94
N PHE A 154 5.41 8.91 1.68
CA PHE A 154 5.97 9.01 0.32
C PHE A 154 6.51 7.67 -0.18
N HIS A 155 7.15 6.94 0.72
CA HIS A 155 7.77 5.65 0.44
C HIS A 155 6.73 4.55 0.20
N SER A 156 5.76 4.40 1.11
CA SER A 156 4.71 3.38 0.99
C SER A 156 3.83 3.63 -0.23
N SER A 157 3.44 4.88 -0.47
CA SER A 157 2.66 5.27 -1.66
C SER A 157 3.41 4.97 -2.95
N LEU A 158 4.72 5.28 -3.00
CA LEU A 158 5.56 4.98 -4.17
C LEU A 158 5.60 3.47 -4.47
N LEU A 159 5.82 2.64 -3.44
CA LEU A 159 5.90 1.19 -3.62
C LEU A 159 4.58 0.61 -4.12
N LEU A 160 3.45 1.00 -3.51
CA LEU A 160 2.13 0.52 -3.90
C LEU A 160 1.75 0.98 -5.31
N ALA A 161 1.93 2.26 -5.62
CA ALA A 161 1.64 2.77 -6.96
C ALA A 161 2.57 2.18 -8.02
N SER A 162 3.85 1.94 -7.70
CA SER A 162 4.76 1.25 -8.60
C SER A 162 4.33 -0.18 -8.89
N ALA A 163 3.78 -0.90 -7.88
CA ALA A 163 3.27 -2.25 -8.06
C ALA A 163 1.99 -2.29 -8.90
N ILE A 164 1.06 -1.36 -8.69
CA ILE A 164 -0.28 -1.36 -9.29
C ILE A 164 -0.30 -0.62 -10.63
N ARG A 165 0.43 0.50 -10.75
CA ARG A 165 0.37 1.43 -11.87
C ARG A 165 1.68 1.54 -12.66
N GLY A 166 2.78 0.98 -12.17
CA GLY A 166 4.10 1.07 -12.80
C GLY A 166 4.73 2.47 -12.72
N ARG A 167 4.23 3.37 -11.86
CA ARG A 167 4.67 4.78 -11.71
C ARG A 167 4.47 5.27 -10.28
N ALA A 168 5.01 6.46 -9.97
CA ALA A 168 4.69 7.15 -8.72
C ALA A 168 3.23 7.66 -8.74
N PRO A 169 2.57 7.77 -7.58
CA PRO A 169 1.20 8.30 -7.48
C PRO A 169 1.16 9.82 -7.52
N TYR A 170 2.30 10.49 -7.50
CA TYR A 170 2.47 11.94 -7.44
C TYR A 170 3.42 12.43 -8.53
N ARG A 171 3.17 13.63 -9.06
CA ARG A 171 4.07 14.33 -10.00
C ARG A 171 5.24 14.97 -9.28
N SER A 172 5.00 15.44 -8.05
CA SER A 172 6.01 16.14 -7.26
C SER A 172 5.89 15.85 -5.77
N LEU A 173 7.02 15.99 -5.08
CA LEU A 173 7.12 15.96 -3.63
C LEU A 173 7.67 17.28 -3.13
N LEU A 174 6.92 17.94 -2.25
CA LEU A 174 7.37 19.11 -1.50
C LEU A 174 7.53 18.73 -0.04
N THR A 175 8.71 18.98 0.53
CA THR A 175 9.00 18.65 1.92
C THR A 175 9.40 19.87 2.72
N HIS A 176 8.85 19.97 3.92
CA HIS A 176 9.20 20.98 4.91
C HIS A 176 9.94 20.36 6.10
N GLY A 177 10.49 21.20 6.97
CA GLY A 177 11.05 20.79 8.27
C GLY A 177 9.94 20.45 9.26
N PHE A 178 10.34 20.01 10.46
CA PHE A 178 9.37 19.84 11.55
C PHE A 178 8.79 21.17 11.99
N THR A 179 7.55 21.15 12.45
CA THR A 179 6.95 22.26 13.18
C THR A 179 7.72 22.49 14.47
N VAL A 180 8.06 23.74 14.75
CA VAL A 180 8.86 24.11 15.91
C VAL A 180 8.13 25.16 16.75
N ASP A 181 8.45 25.21 18.05
CA ASP A 181 7.98 26.26 18.95
C ASP A 181 8.76 27.57 18.73
N ALA A 182 8.40 28.61 19.49
CA ALA A 182 9.05 29.92 19.41
C ALA A 182 10.56 29.90 19.77
N GLN A 183 11.03 28.84 20.39
CA GLN A 183 12.45 28.61 20.73
C GLN A 183 13.16 27.72 19.71
N GLY A 184 12.49 27.33 18.62
CA GLY A 184 13.05 26.47 17.58
C GLY A 184 13.09 24.98 17.94
N ARG A 185 12.40 24.53 18.98
CA ARG A 185 12.36 23.12 19.40
C ARG A 185 11.24 22.41 18.65
N LYS A 186 11.53 21.20 18.17
CA LYS A 186 10.54 20.37 17.50
C LYS A 186 9.30 20.18 18.39
N MET A 187 8.14 20.46 17.83
CA MET A 187 6.85 20.12 18.43
C MET A 187 6.55 18.64 18.14
N SER A 188 6.03 17.92 19.14
CA SER A 188 5.64 16.51 19.02
C SER A 188 4.24 16.39 18.43
#